data_f9a6ff329bbd44d39baec5cc0080dd89
#
_entry.id   f9a6ff329bbd44d39baec5cc0080dd89
#
_cell.length_a   1.000
_cell.length_b   1.000
_cell.length_c   1.000
_cell.angle_alpha   90.00
_cell.angle_beta   90.00
_cell.angle_gamma   90.00
#
_symmetry.space_group_name_H-M   'P 1'
#
loop_
_entity.id
_entity.type
_entity.pdbx_description
1 polymer ?
#
loop_
_entity_poly.entity_id
_entity_poly.type
_entity_poly.pdbx_seq_one_letter_code
_entity_poly.pdbx_strand_id
1 'polypeptide(L)'
;MIQVLVVDDHALVRRGLSDLLGDADGIEVVGSLEDGSLAQAAVTELEPDIVLMDLSMPGLDGIDATRAVLRARSATKVIMLTSFSESARILAALDAGAEGYLLKDTEPEDIIKALRDAAAGGVPMSPKAARALLPDNRAPGSMGAGTLTAREREVVALVAVGLPNKSIARRLTISEKTVKTHLTHVFSVLGVSDRTSAALWAQRNGLV
;
A
#
# COMPACT_ATOMS: atom_id res chain seq x y z
N MET A 1 0.26 12.79 -26.29
CA MET A 1 1.41 12.47 -25.42
C MET A 1 0.84 12.39 -24.01
N ILE A 2 1.16 11.35 -23.24
CA ILE A 2 0.64 11.18 -21.88
C ILE A 2 1.57 11.92 -20.93
N GLN A 3 1.05 12.94 -20.24
CA GLN A 3 1.82 13.73 -19.28
C GLN A 3 1.77 13.08 -17.90
N VAL A 4 2.94 12.74 -17.34
CA VAL A 4 3.06 12.00 -16.08
C VAL A 4 3.81 12.84 -15.04
N LEU A 5 3.22 12.97 -13.86
CA LEU A 5 3.87 13.50 -12.65
C LEU A 5 4.30 12.33 -11.76
N VAL A 6 5.55 12.28 -11.34
CA VAL A 6 6.07 11.24 -10.43
C VAL A 6 6.19 11.81 -9.03
N VAL A 7 5.63 11.13 -8.02
CA VAL A 7 5.67 11.54 -6.61
C VAL A 7 6.11 10.35 -5.75
N ASP A 8 7.34 10.40 -5.22
CA ASP A 8 7.94 9.32 -4.43
C ASP A 8 9.07 9.91 -3.56
N ASP A 9 9.19 9.59 -2.31
CA ASP A 9 10.22 10.13 -1.41
C ASP A 9 11.61 9.51 -1.66
N HIS A 10 11.67 8.34 -2.33
CA HIS A 10 12.92 7.67 -2.67
C HIS A 10 13.55 8.23 -3.96
N ALA A 11 14.62 9.01 -3.83
CA ALA A 11 15.29 9.67 -4.96
C ALA A 11 15.73 8.71 -6.09
N LEU A 12 16.17 7.49 -5.73
CA LEU A 12 16.58 6.49 -6.71
C LEU A 12 15.40 5.97 -7.53
N VAL A 13 14.26 5.74 -6.89
CA VAL A 13 13.02 5.29 -7.56
C VAL A 13 12.52 6.40 -8.48
N ARG A 14 12.42 7.64 -7.99
CA ARG A 14 12.01 8.80 -8.80
C ARG A 14 12.86 8.94 -10.06
N ARG A 15 14.18 8.89 -9.91
CA ARG A 15 15.10 9.00 -11.04
C ARG A 15 14.92 7.85 -12.02
N GLY A 16 14.89 6.59 -11.53
CA GLY A 16 14.70 5.42 -12.38
C GLY A 16 13.38 5.46 -13.16
N LEU A 17 12.28 5.91 -12.53
CA LEU A 17 11.00 6.09 -13.20
C LEU A 17 11.06 7.22 -14.25
N SER A 18 11.70 8.35 -13.93
CA SER A 18 11.82 9.47 -14.87
C SER A 18 12.64 9.08 -16.09
N ASP A 19 13.74 8.34 -15.91
CA ASP A 19 14.56 7.85 -16.99
C ASP A 19 13.78 6.83 -17.85
N LEU A 20 13.13 5.82 -17.21
CA LEU A 20 12.32 4.81 -17.87
C LEU A 20 11.19 5.40 -18.70
N LEU A 21 10.46 6.36 -18.13
CA LEU A 21 9.29 6.96 -18.80
C LEU A 21 9.71 7.99 -19.85
N GLY A 22 10.86 8.66 -19.67
CA GLY A 22 11.43 9.58 -20.65
C GLY A 22 11.89 8.88 -21.94
N ASP A 23 12.28 7.60 -21.85
CA ASP A 23 12.65 6.78 -23.00
C ASP A 23 11.43 6.12 -23.69
N ALA A 24 10.24 6.21 -23.10
CA ALA A 24 9.03 5.56 -23.61
C ALA A 24 8.27 6.45 -24.60
N ASP A 25 8.08 5.98 -25.83
CA ASP A 25 7.33 6.69 -26.86
C ASP A 25 5.92 7.09 -26.40
N GLY A 26 5.58 8.36 -26.56
CA GLY A 26 4.25 8.89 -26.25
C GLY A 26 3.98 9.19 -24.78
N ILE A 27 5.00 9.13 -23.92
CA ILE A 27 4.95 9.52 -22.50
C ILE A 27 5.93 10.67 -22.26
N GLU A 28 5.54 11.61 -21.41
CA GLU A 28 6.37 12.74 -20.99
C GLU A 28 6.28 12.90 -19.47
N VAL A 29 7.42 12.94 -18.78
CA VAL A 29 7.48 13.25 -17.35
C VAL A 29 7.50 14.77 -17.20
N VAL A 30 6.37 15.35 -16.81
CA VAL A 30 6.21 16.80 -16.64
C VAL A 30 6.69 17.31 -15.28
N GLY A 31 6.94 16.43 -14.33
CA GLY A 31 7.48 16.78 -13.02
C GLY A 31 7.83 15.56 -12.17
N SER A 32 8.66 15.82 -11.15
CA SER A 32 9.11 14.79 -10.21
C SER A 32 9.22 15.41 -8.81
N LEU A 33 8.47 14.89 -7.84
CA LEU A 33 8.32 15.43 -6.49
C LEU A 33 8.75 14.40 -5.44
N GLU A 34 9.36 14.88 -4.36
CA GLU A 34 9.77 14.04 -3.23
C GLU A 34 8.78 14.05 -2.06
N ASP A 35 7.74 14.86 -2.14
CA ASP A 35 6.78 15.07 -1.06
C ASP A 35 5.35 15.16 -1.62
N GLY A 36 4.47 14.33 -1.09
CA GLY A 36 3.04 14.33 -1.44
C GLY A 36 2.32 15.65 -1.16
N SER A 37 2.81 16.46 -0.24
CA SER A 37 2.23 17.78 0.08
C SER A 37 2.35 18.78 -1.08
N LEU A 38 3.33 18.57 -1.98
CA LEU A 38 3.54 19.41 -3.14
C LEU A 38 2.66 19.01 -4.34
N ALA A 39 2.09 17.80 -4.30
CA ALA A 39 1.37 17.23 -5.45
C ALA A 39 0.15 18.07 -5.85
N GLN A 40 -0.60 18.62 -4.88
CA GLN A 40 -1.78 19.45 -5.17
C GLN A 40 -1.43 20.71 -5.98
N ALA A 41 -0.38 21.42 -5.63
CA ALA A 41 0.06 22.61 -6.34
C ALA A 41 0.58 22.24 -7.74
N ALA A 42 1.39 21.17 -7.83
CA ALA A 42 1.97 20.72 -9.08
C ALA A 42 0.91 20.26 -10.09
N VAL A 43 -0.15 19.54 -9.68
CA VAL A 43 -1.21 19.15 -10.64
C VAL A 43 -2.02 20.32 -11.15
N THR A 44 -2.12 21.41 -10.38
CA THR A 44 -2.78 22.64 -10.83
C THR A 44 -1.93 23.40 -11.85
N GLU A 45 -0.61 23.38 -11.68
CA GLU A 45 0.32 24.09 -12.55
C GLU A 45 0.66 23.31 -13.82
N LEU A 46 0.97 22.01 -13.67
CA LEU A 46 1.49 21.16 -14.75
C LEU A 46 0.39 20.42 -15.51
N GLU A 47 -0.80 20.36 -14.97
CA GLU A 47 -1.98 19.68 -15.53
C GLU A 47 -1.72 18.25 -16.05
N PRO A 48 -1.04 17.38 -15.29
CA PRO A 48 -0.70 16.04 -15.77
C PRO A 48 -1.95 15.20 -16.03
N ASP A 49 -1.86 14.30 -17.01
CA ASP A 49 -2.88 13.27 -17.25
C ASP A 49 -2.88 12.23 -16.15
N ILE A 50 -1.68 11.85 -15.70
CA ILE A 50 -1.49 10.78 -14.69
C ILE A 50 -0.50 11.25 -13.63
N VAL A 51 -0.80 10.93 -12.36
CA VAL A 51 0.15 10.98 -11.25
C VAL A 51 0.53 9.56 -10.85
N LEU A 52 1.82 9.22 -10.93
CA LEU A 52 2.37 8.05 -10.24
C LEU A 52 2.71 8.45 -8.81
N MET A 53 1.99 7.88 -7.84
CA MET A 53 2.03 8.28 -6.44
C MET A 53 2.56 7.15 -5.56
N ASP A 54 3.64 7.36 -4.83
CA ASP A 54 4.00 6.44 -3.74
C ASP A 54 2.98 6.54 -2.60
N LEU A 55 2.69 5.40 -2.02
CA LEU A 55 1.77 5.29 -0.90
C LEU A 55 2.38 5.76 0.41
N SER A 56 3.66 5.47 0.64
CA SER A 56 4.34 5.68 1.92
C SER A 56 5.40 6.77 1.83
N MET A 57 4.99 7.99 2.09
CA MET A 57 5.88 9.14 2.14
C MET A 57 5.83 9.79 3.53
N PRO A 58 6.93 10.40 4.01
CA PRO A 58 6.94 11.19 5.23
C PRO A 58 5.99 12.39 5.10
N GLY A 59 5.33 12.75 6.20
CA GLY A 59 4.42 13.89 6.22
C GLY A 59 3.04 13.53 5.68
N LEU A 60 2.73 13.91 4.44
CA LEU A 60 1.46 13.57 3.79
C LEU A 60 1.60 12.24 3.04
N ASP A 61 0.86 11.21 3.47
CA ASP A 61 0.88 9.92 2.80
C ASP A 61 0.19 9.98 1.42
N GLY A 62 0.47 8.98 0.57
CA GLY A 62 -0.04 8.94 -0.79
C GLY A 62 -1.56 8.88 -0.89
N ILE A 63 -2.26 8.36 0.12
CA ILE A 63 -3.73 8.29 0.15
C ILE A 63 -4.31 9.70 0.31
N ASP A 64 -3.79 10.48 1.26
CA ASP A 64 -4.24 11.85 1.48
C ASP A 64 -3.78 12.78 0.36
N ALA A 65 -2.57 12.56 -0.20
CA ALA A 65 -2.09 13.26 -1.39
C ALA A 65 -3.00 12.99 -2.60
N THR A 66 -3.47 11.74 -2.80
CA THR A 66 -4.43 11.39 -3.85
C THR A 66 -5.73 12.19 -3.71
N ARG A 67 -6.30 12.27 -2.51
CA ARG A 67 -7.50 13.08 -2.25
C ARG A 67 -7.27 14.56 -2.57
N ALA A 68 -6.09 15.09 -2.22
CA ALA A 68 -5.74 16.48 -2.50
C ALA A 68 -5.59 16.76 -4.01
N VAL A 69 -4.93 15.87 -4.74
CA VAL A 69 -4.78 15.91 -6.21
C VAL A 69 -6.14 15.92 -6.89
N LEU A 70 -7.02 14.97 -6.57
CA LEU A 70 -8.32 14.82 -7.23
C LEU A 70 -9.29 15.96 -6.88
N ARG A 71 -9.16 16.58 -5.69
CA ARG A 71 -9.91 17.81 -5.37
C ARG A 71 -9.44 19.01 -6.19
N ALA A 72 -8.13 19.10 -6.47
CA ALA A 72 -7.58 20.20 -7.28
C ALA A 72 -7.88 20.01 -8.77
N ARG A 73 -7.77 18.78 -9.27
CA ARG A 73 -7.98 18.44 -10.67
C ARG A 73 -8.57 17.03 -10.80
N SER A 74 -9.89 16.94 -10.91
CA SER A 74 -10.61 15.66 -11.00
C SER A 74 -10.38 14.90 -12.32
N ALA A 75 -9.84 15.55 -13.34
CA ALA A 75 -9.50 14.92 -14.63
C ALA A 75 -8.16 14.17 -14.59
N THR A 76 -7.30 14.47 -13.62
CA THR A 76 -6.02 13.76 -13.44
C THR A 76 -6.28 12.39 -12.83
N LYS A 77 -5.68 11.36 -13.40
CA LYS A 77 -5.73 9.99 -12.87
C LYS A 77 -4.61 9.75 -11.90
N VAL A 78 -4.88 9.04 -10.81
CA VAL A 78 -3.83 8.67 -9.84
C VAL A 78 -3.61 7.17 -9.87
N ILE A 79 -2.38 6.75 -10.10
CA ILE A 79 -1.94 5.36 -10.02
C ILE A 79 -0.97 5.25 -8.85
N MET A 80 -1.31 4.40 -7.89
CA MET A 80 -0.40 4.11 -6.78
C MET A 80 0.76 3.23 -7.24
N LEU A 81 1.98 3.58 -6.86
CA LEU A 81 3.18 2.77 -7.07
C LEU A 81 3.88 2.57 -5.73
N THR A 82 3.83 1.37 -5.16
CA THR A 82 4.20 1.13 -3.78
C THR A 82 4.86 -0.23 -3.54
N SER A 83 5.57 -0.36 -2.44
CA SER A 83 6.10 -1.65 -1.97
C SER A 83 5.07 -2.50 -1.20
N PHE A 84 3.87 -2.00 -0.93
CA PHE A 84 2.85 -2.65 -0.11
C PHE A 84 1.78 -3.32 -0.95
N SER A 85 1.37 -4.52 -0.51
CA SER A 85 0.31 -5.31 -1.15
C SER A 85 -0.79 -5.74 -0.16
N GLU A 86 -0.90 -5.05 0.98
CA GLU A 86 -1.93 -5.34 1.99
C GLU A 86 -3.29 -4.84 1.52
N SER A 87 -4.31 -5.71 1.58
CA SER A 87 -5.67 -5.44 1.08
C SER A 87 -6.27 -4.14 1.65
N ALA A 88 -6.04 -3.86 2.93
CA ALA A 88 -6.57 -2.66 3.59
C ALA A 88 -6.01 -1.37 2.97
N ARG A 89 -4.71 -1.34 2.62
CA ARG A 89 -4.09 -0.17 2.00
C ARG A 89 -4.51 0.00 0.54
N ILE A 90 -4.67 -1.12 -0.18
CA ILE A 90 -5.18 -1.10 -1.56
C ILE A 90 -6.61 -0.51 -1.57
N LEU A 91 -7.48 -1.02 -0.70
CA LEU A 91 -8.85 -0.52 -0.60
C LEU A 91 -8.89 0.96 -0.23
N ALA A 92 -8.10 1.39 0.77
CA ALA A 92 -8.04 2.79 1.16
C ALA A 92 -7.55 3.72 0.04
N ALA A 93 -6.62 3.26 -0.81
CA ALA A 93 -6.16 4.00 -1.97
C ALA A 93 -7.25 4.12 -3.05
N LEU A 94 -7.97 3.03 -3.34
CA LEU A 94 -9.10 3.03 -4.28
C LEU A 94 -10.26 3.90 -3.75
N ASP A 95 -10.58 3.83 -2.47
CA ASP A 95 -11.59 4.68 -1.81
C ASP A 95 -11.19 6.17 -1.83
N ALA A 96 -9.90 6.47 -1.86
CA ALA A 96 -9.40 7.83 -2.05
C ALA A 96 -9.53 8.33 -3.50
N GLY A 97 -9.87 7.44 -4.45
CA GLY A 97 -10.05 7.72 -5.85
C GLY A 97 -8.89 7.32 -6.76
N ALA A 98 -7.92 6.54 -6.27
CA ALA A 98 -6.87 6.00 -7.14
C ALA A 98 -7.49 5.08 -8.21
N GLU A 99 -7.10 5.28 -9.48
CA GLU A 99 -7.58 4.51 -10.63
C GLU A 99 -6.65 3.35 -11.01
N GLY A 100 -5.58 3.13 -10.25
CA GLY A 100 -4.66 2.01 -10.47
C GLY A 100 -3.77 1.74 -9.27
N TYR A 101 -3.23 0.52 -9.22
CA TYR A 101 -2.35 0.10 -8.12
C TYR A 101 -1.26 -0.85 -8.62
N LEU A 102 -0.03 -0.36 -8.64
CA LEU A 102 1.15 -1.08 -9.07
C LEU A 102 2.10 -1.29 -7.89
N LEU A 103 2.90 -2.32 -7.97
CA LEU A 103 3.98 -2.56 -7.01
C LEU A 103 5.31 -2.06 -7.57
N LYS A 104 6.21 -1.58 -6.71
CA LYS A 104 7.55 -1.11 -7.10
C LYS A 104 8.45 -2.23 -7.64
N ASP A 105 8.05 -3.51 -7.48
CA ASP A 105 8.67 -4.68 -8.09
C ASP A 105 8.03 -5.06 -9.45
N THR A 106 7.17 -4.21 -10.01
CA THR A 106 6.57 -4.38 -11.35
C THR A 106 7.64 -4.14 -12.42
N GLU A 107 7.66 -5.00 -13.45
CA GLU A 107 8.60 -4.87 -14.57
C GLU A 107 8.40 -3.54 -15.32
N PRO A 108 9.49 -2.91 -15.82
CA PRO A 108 9.44 -1.62 -16.50
C PRO A 108 8.40 -1.52 -17.62
N GLU A 109 8.33 -2.54 -18.47
CA GLU A 109 7.38 -2.59 -19.58
C GLU A 109 5.93 -2.63 -19.11
N ASP A 110 5.67 -3.29 -17.98
CA ASP A 110 4.34 -3.37 -17.39
C ASP A 110 3.91 -2.03 -16.76
N ILE A 111 4.86 -1.23 -16.25
CA ILE A 111 4.58 0.15 -15.78
C ILE A 111 4.16 1.02 -16.96
N ILE A 112 4.92 1.00 -18.07
CA ILE A 112 4.60 1.76 -19.28
C ILE A 112 3.24 1.35 -19.83
N LYS A 113 2.97 0.05 -19.91
CA LYS A 113 1.68 -0.48 -20.34
C LYS A 113 0.55 -0.01 -19.44
N ALA A 114 0.73 -0.05 -18.12
CA ALA A 114 -0.26 0.39 -17.14
C ALA A 114 -0.63 1.88 -17.32
N LEU A 115 0.37 2.74 -17.60
CA LEU A 115 0.11 4.16 -17.89
C LEU A 115 -0.72 4.35 -19.16
N ARG A 116 -0.42 3.59 -20.22
CA ARG A 116 -1.20 3.61 -21.47
C ARG A 116 -2.63 3.10 -21.28
N ASP A 117 -2.77 2.01 -20.53
CA ASP A 117 -4.07 1.44 -20.19
C ASP A 117 -4.90 2.44 -19.36
N ALA A 118 -4.30 3.10 -18.38
CA ALA A 118 -4.96 4.14 -17.59
C ALA A 118 -5.37 5.32 -18.46
N ALA A 119 -4.50 5.83 -19.33
CA ALA A 119 -4.82 6.93 -20.24
C ALA A 119 -6.02 6.58 -21.13
N ALA A 120 -6.17 5.31 -21.55
CA ALA A 120 -7.29 4.80 -22.31
C ALA A 120 -8.58 4.55 -21.49
N GLY A 121 -8.57 4.80 -20.17
CA GLY A 121 -9.72 4.60 -19.28
C GLY A 121 -9.77 3.23 -18.59
N GLY A 122 -8.69 2.46 -18.67
CA GLY A 122 -8.52 1.22 -17.91
C GLY A 122 -8.15 1.47 -16.44
N VAL A 123 -8.26 0.42 -15.63
CA VAL A 123 -7.85 0.40 -14.21
C VAL A 123 -6.66 -0.55 -14.06
N PRO A 124 -5.42 -0.08 -14.25
CA PRO A 124 -4.25 -0.94 -14.17
C PRO A 124 -4.02 -1.42 -12.73
N MET A 125 -3.87 -2.72 -12.58
CA MET A 125 -3.62 -3.32 -11.28
C MET A 125 -2.61 -4.47 -11.42
N SER A 126 -1.56 -4.46 -10.59
CA SER A 126 -0.62 -5.57 -10.57
C SER A 126 -1.33 -6.87 -10.16
N PRO A 127 -0.94 -8.03 -10.71
CA PRO A 127 -1.58 -9.32 -10.37
C PRO A 127 -1.60 -9.62 -8.89
N LYS A 128 -0.57 -9.19 -8.16
CA LYS A 128 -0.43 -9.37 -6.72
C LYS A 128 -1.41 -8.48 -5.94
N ALA A 129 -1.60 -7.21 -6.38
CA ALA A 129 -2.59 -6.32 -5.80
C ALA A 129 -4.02 -6.80 -6.09
N ALA A 130 -4.31 -7.21 -7.32
CA ALA A 130 -5.60 -7.79 -7.69
C ALA A 130 -5.93 -9.04 -6.87
N ARG A 131 -4.94 -9.94 -6.68
CA ARG A 131 -5.11 -11.14 -5.85
C ARG A 131 -5.39 -10.81 -4.38
N ALA A 132 -4.80 -9.74 -3.84
CA ALA A 132 -5.05 -9.31 -2.47
C ALA A 132 -6.48 -8.77 -2.25
N LEU A 133 -7.16 -8.34 -3.31
CA LEU A 133 -8.55 -7.86 -3.27
C LEU A 133 -9.57 -8.98 -3.50
N LEU A 134 -9.15 -10.12 -4.06
CA LEU A 134 -10.07 -11.25 -4.22
C LEU A 134 -10.45 -11.79 -2.84
N PRO A 135 -11.74 -12.06 -2.59
CA PRO A 135 -12.13 -12.73 -1.36
C PRO A 135 -11.34 -14.05 -1.27
N ASP A 136 -10.66 -14.22 -0.15
CA ASP A 136 -9.90 -15.44 0.10
C ASP A 136 -10.85 -16.64 0.04
N ASN A 137 -10.86 -17.37 -1.09
CA ASN A 137 -11.53 -18.67 -1.22
C ASN A 137 -10.78 -19.77 -0.42
N ARG A 138 -9.97 -19.36 0.57
CA ARG A 138 -9.29 -20.24 1.50
C ARG A 138 -10.13 -20.36 2.76
N ALA A 139 -10.85 -21.46 2.83
CA ALA A 139 -11.51 -22.01 4.01
C ALA A 139 -12.42 -21.07 4.82
N PRO A 140 -13.55 -21.56 5.36
CA PRO A 140 -14.48 -20.76 6.16
C PRO A 140 -13.80 -20.28 7.45
N GLY A 141 -13.42 -18.98 7.51
CA GLY A 141 -12.78 -18.41 8.69
C GLY A 141 -12.18 -17.00 8.53
N SER A 142 -12.02 -16.42 7.32
CA SER A 142 -11.51 -15.06 7.20
C SER A 142 -12.65 -14.05 7.21
N MET A 143 -13.00 -13.58 8.38
CA MET A 143 -13.85 -12.41 8.56
C MET A 143 -13.09 -11.11 8.30
N GLY A 144 -13.82 -10.11 7.80
CA GLY A 144 -13.44 -8.83 7.24
C GLY A 144 -12.43 -7.96 8.01
N ALA A 145 -12.05 -6.88 7.35
CA ALA A 145 -11.15 -5.84 7.86
C ALA A 145 -11.45 -5.51 9.33
N GLY A 146 -10.43 -5.72 10.18
CA GLY A 146 -10.53 -5.42 11.63
C GLY A 146 -10.59 -6.64 12.57
N THR A 147 -10.58 -7.88 12.07
CA THR A 147 -10.58 -9.07 12.93
C THR A 147 -9.31 -9.92 12.75
N LEU A 148 -8.69 -10.28 13.85
CA LEU A 148 -7.54 -11.18 13.87
C LEU A 148 -7.93 -12.56 13.30
N THR A 149 -7.08 -13.14 12.46
CA THR A 149 -7.21 -14.54 12.04
C THR A 149 -7.12 -15.49 13.26
N ALA A 150 -7.57 -16.74 13.12
CA ALA A 150 -7.44 -17.73 14.18
C ALA A 150 -5.97 -17.85 14.65
N ARG A 151 -5.02 -17.84 13.71
CA ARG A 151 -3.59 -17.94 14.02
C ARG A 151 -3.05 -16.70 14.74
N GLU A 152 -3.48 -15.52 14.37
CA GLU A 152 -3.11 -14.27 15.04
C GLU A 152 -3.70 -14.16 16.42
N ARG A 153 -4.93 -14.64 16.63
CA ARG A 153 -5.53 -14.77 17.97
C ARG A 153 -4.73 -15.70 18.86
N GLU A 154 -4.27 -16.86 18.35
CA GLU A 154 -3.38 -17.75 19.09
C GLU A 154 -2.06 -17.05 19.46
N VAL A 155 -1.46 -16.33 18.51
CA VAL A 155 -0.21 -15.60 18.74
C VAL A 155 -0.41 -14.53 19.80
N VAL A 156 -1.45 -13.68 19.69
CA VAL A 156 -1.66 -12.58 20.63
C VAL A 156 -2.09 -13.10 22.02
N ALA A 157 -2.84 -14.21 22.11
CA ALA A 157 -3.13 -14.86 23.38
C ALA A 157 -1.85 -15.33 24.10
N LEU A 158 -0.91 -15.91 23.35
CA LEU A 158 0.38 -16.33 23.91
C LEU A 158 1.28 -15.12 24.28
N VAL A 159 1.14 -14.00 23.59
CA VAL A 159 1.78 -12.72 23.97
C VAL A 159 1.20 -12.22 25.30
N ALA A 160 -0.11 -12.28 25.46
CA ALA A 160 -0.81 -11.82 26.66
C ALA A 160 -0.44 -12.61 27.93
N VAL A 161 -0.09 -13.91 27.78
CA VAL A 161 0.46 -14.70 28.88
C VAL A 161 1.99 -14.55 29.03
N GLY A 162 2.61 -13.58 28.35
CA GLY A 162 4.01 -13.19 28.53
C GLY A 162 5.04 -14.06 27.82
N LEU A 163 4.67 -14.96 26.89
CA LEU A 163 5.63 -15.85 26.24
C LEU A 163 6.50 -15.11 25.23
N PRO A 164 7.84 -15.26 25.25
CA PRO A 164 8.71 -14.68 24.23
C PRO A 164 8.51 -15.36 22.86
N ASN A 165 8.89 -14.67 21.76
CA ASN A 165 8.68 -15.15 20.38
C ASN A 165 9.23 -16.55 20.14
N LYS A 166 10.38 -16.88 20.73
CA LYS A 166 10.98 -18.22 20.64
C LYS A 166 10.08 -19.31 21.23
N SER A 167 9.42 -19.04 22.35
CA SER A 167 8.50 -19.97 23.02
C SER A 167 7.18 -20.08 22.24
N ILE A 168 6.68 -18.97 21.71
CA ILE A 168 5.51 -18.95 20.82
C ILE A 168 5.79 -19.78 19.56
N ALA A 169 6.94 -19.57 18.92
CA ALA A 169 7.37 -20.31 17.74
C ALA A 169 7.37 -21.83 17.98
N ARG A 170 7.94 -22.28 19.10
CA ARG A 170 7.94 -23.70 19.49
C ARG A 170 6.53 -24.23 19.73
N ARG A 171 5.71 -23.49 20.49
CA ARG A 171 4.35 -23.93 20.84
C ARG A 171 3.43 -24.03 19.63
N LEU A 172 3.62 -23.16 18.65
CA LEU A 172 2.84 -23.08 17.43
C LEU A 172 3.46 -23.83 16.24
N THR A 173 4.64 -24.45 16.42
CA THR A 173 5.37 -25.20 15.38
C THR A 173 5.65 -24.34 14.13
N ILE A 174 6.13 -23.10 14.34
CA ILE A 174 6.50 -22.14 13.29
C ILE A 174 7.86 -21.50 13.59
N SER A 175 8.42 -20.75 12.65
CA SER A 175 9.67 -20.01 12.88
C SER A 175 9.45 -18.74 13.72
N GLU A 176 10.50 -18.28 14.43
CA GLU A 176 10.45 -16.98 15.12
C GLU A 176 10.20 -15.81 14.15
N LYS A 177 10.70 -15.93 12.90
CA LYS A 177 10.44 -14.97 11.84
C LYS A 177 8.94 -14.89 11.52
N THR A 178 8.27 -16.04 11.44
CA THR A 178 6.82 -16.13 11.22
C THR A 178 6.03 -15.52 12.37
N VAL A 179 6.46 -15.75 13.64
CA VAL A 179 5.84 -15.09 14.80
C VAL A 179 5.95 -13.55 14.70
N LYS A 180 7.14 -13.04 14.33
CA LYS A 180 7.34 -11.59 14.14
C LYS A 180 6.41 -11.03 13.05
N THR A 181 6.26 -11.73 11.92
CA THR A 181 5.35 -11.33 10.85
C THR A 181 3.89 -11.27 11.34
N HIS A 182 3.42 -12.29 12.07
CA HIS A 182 2.08 -12.28 12.67
C HIS A 182 1.91 -11.11 13.63
N LEU A 183 2.92 -10.81 14.48
CA LEU A 183 2.83 -9.70 15.43
C LEU A 183 2.78 -8.34 14.74
N THR A 184 3.55 -8.14 13.68
CA THR A 184 3.49 -6.90 12.88
C THR A 184 2.08 -6.69 12.33
N HIS A 185 1.46 -7.74 11.80
CA HIS A 185 0.09 -7.67 11.28
C HIS A 185 -0.94 -7.47 12.43
N VAL A 186 -0.80 -8.20 13.55
CA VAL A 186 -1.63 -8.01 14.74
C VAL A 186 -1.59 -6.55 15.21
N PHE A 187 -0.41 -5.95 15.31
CA PHE A 187 -0.26 -4.56 15.76
C PHE A 187 -0.99 -3.59 14.80
N SER A 188 -0.87 -3.81 13.51
CA SER A 188 -1.57 -3.03 12.49
C SER A 188 -3.11 -3.18 12.61
N VAL A 189 -3.61 -4.41 12.72
CA VAL A 189 -5.06 -4.69 12.82
C VAL A 189 -5.67 -4.13 14.11
N LEU A 190 -4.93 -4.19 15.23
CA LEU A 190 -5.39 -3.71 16.53
C LEU A 190 -5.18 -2.19 16.73
N GLY A 191 -4.45 -1.52 15.84
CA GLY A 191 -4.09 -0.11 15.97
C GLY A 191 -3.17 0.15 17.15
N VAL A 192 -2.29 -0.81 17.51
CA VAL A 192 -1.34 -0.70 18.63
C VAL A 192 0.11 -0.67 18.13
N SER A 193 0.97 0.06 18.84
CA SER A 193 2.36 0.28 18.42
C SER A 193 3.36 -0.70 19.04
N ASP A 194 2.97 -1.44 20.07
CA ASP A 194 3.90 -2.28 20.83
C ASP A 194 3.24 -3.55 21.39
N ARG A 195 4.11 -4.46 21.85
CA ARG A 195 3.75 -5.76 22.40
C ARG A 195 2.89 -5.67 23.66
N THR A 196 3.17 -4.70 24.52
CA THR A 196 2.47 -4.53 25.80
C THR A 196 1.03 -4.09 25.54
N SER A 197 0.85 -3.15 24.61
CA SER A 197 -0.46 -2.69 24.16
C SER A 197 -1.29 -3.82 23.54
N ALA A 198 -0.67 -4.70 22.74
CA ALA A 198 -1.33 -5.87 22.19
C ALA A 198 -1.74 -6.89 23.28
N ALA A 199 -0.88 -7.11 24.28
CA ALA A 199 -1.20 -7.97 25.43
C ALA A 199 -2.39 -7.45 26.24
N LEU A 200 -2.41 -6.15 26.55
CA LEU A 200 -3.53 -5.50 27.24
C LEU A 200 -4.84 -5.56 26.46
N TRP A 201 -4.75 -5.40 25.13
CA TRP A 201 -5.92 -5.55 24.25
C TRP A 201 -6.47 -6.97 24.33
N ALA A 202 -5.64 -8.00 24.28
CA ALA A 202 -6.06 -9.40 24.37
C ALA A 202 -6.75 -9.73 25.69
N GLN A 203 -6.23 -9.21 26.82
CA GLN A 203 -6.86 -9.35 28.12
C GLN A 203 -8.23 -8.68 28.20
N ARG A 204 -8.36 -7.46 27.68
CA ARG A 204 -9.63 -6.71 27.66
C ARG A 204 -10.70 -7.36 26.78
N ASN A 205 -10.29 -8.10 25.76
CA ASN A 205 -11.20 -8.77 24.81
C ASN A 205 -11.37 -10.27 25.08
N GLY A 206 -10.96 -10.77 26.25
CA GLY A 206 -11.25 -12.12 26.70
C GLY A 206 -10.54 -13.23 25.92
N LEU A 207 -9.35 -12.94 25.36
CA LEU A 207 -8.53 -13.94 24.68
C LEU A 207 -7.63 -14.73 25.64
N VAL A 208 -7.56 -14.32 26.89
CA VAL A 208 -6.86 -14.96 28.04
C VAL A 208 -7.60 -14.64 29.32
#